data_b83e7e3ace2d053cb166e0ec1e30a6e7
#
_entry.id   b83e7e3ace2d053cb166e0ec1e30a6e7
#
_cell.length_a   1.000
_cell.length_b   1.000
_cell.length_c   1.000
_cell.angle_alpha   90.00
_cell.angle_beta   90.00
_cell.angle_gamma   90.00
#
_symmetry.space_group_name_H-M   'P 1'
#
loop_
_entity.id
_entity.type
_entity.pdbx_description
1 polymer ?
#
loop_
_entity_poly.entity_id
_entity_poly.type
_entity_poly.pdbx_seq_one_letter_code
_entity_poly.pdbx_strand_id
1 'polypeptide(L)' 'MTVGTQMQQVIATVQSAAATMKTFSLETQDEKAKKSFEQLAQTFDSALDELKGREQYIGQQEPQYKQ' A
#
# COMPACT_ATOMS: atom_id res chain seq x y z
N MET A 1 19.36 5.52 -6.32
CA MET A 1 18.39 4.44 -6.10
C MET A 1 17.78 4.01 -7.42
N THR A 2 17.49 2.74 -7.56
CA THR A 2 16.85 2.22 -8.76
C THR A 2 15.34 2.38 -8.67
N VAL A 3 14.66 2.28 -9.81
CA VAL A 3 13.20 2.31 -9.84
C VAL A 3 12.62 1.18 -8.99
N GLY A 4 13.24 0.00 -9.05
CA GLY A 4 12.79 -1.13 -8.23
C GLY A 4 12.88 -0.85 -6.73
N THR A 5 13.97 -0.23 -6.28
CA THR A 5 14.12 0.13 -4.88
C THR A 5 13.08 1.16 -4.46
N GLN A 6 12.85 2.17 -5.31
CA GLN A 6 11.83 3.18 -5.03
C GLN A 6 10.43 2.57 -4.94
N MET A 7 10.14 1.61 -5.83
CA MET A 7 8.85 0.92 -5.81
C MET A 7 8.66 0.14 -4.52
N GLN A 8 9.71 -0.55 -4.05
CA GLN A 8 9.64 -1.28 -2.79
C GLN A 8 9.39 -0.35 -1.61
N GLN A 9 10.00 0.84 -1.62
CA GLN A 9 9.77 1.83 -0.56
C GLN A 9 8.33 2.33 -0.57
N VAL A 10 7.77 2.61 -1.74
CA VAL A 10 6.38 3.05 -1.84
C VAL A 10 5.45 1.97 -1.31
N ILE A 11 5.68 0.72 -1.71
CA ILE A 11 4.84 -0.39 -1.25
C ILE A 11 4.90 -0.49 0.27
N ALA A 12 6.09 -0.43 0.87
CA ALA A 12 6.23 -0.51 2.32
C ALA A 12 5.50 0.64 3.01
N THR A 13 5.59 1.85 2.46
CA THR A 13 4.92 3.02 3.03
C THR A 13 3.40 2.86 2.99
N VAL A 14 2.87 2.39 1.87
CA VAL A 14 1.42 2.19 1.74
C VAL A 14 0.96 1.05 2.64
N GLN A 15 1.75 -0.01 2.78
CA GLN A 15 1.41 -1.10 3.71
C GLN A 15 1.31 -0.59 5.15
N SER A 16 2.24 0.26 5.57
CA SER A 16 2.20 0.86 6.90
C SER A 16 0.97 1.73 7.08
N ALA A 17 0.63 2.53 6.08
CA ALA A 17 -0.55 3.38 6.13
C ALA A 17 -1.83 2.54 6.22
N ALA A 18 -1.93 1.47 5.45
CA ALA A 18 -3.09 0.58 5.48
C ALA A 18 -3.26 -0.06 6.87
N ALA A 19 -2.15 -0.53 7.45
CA ALA A 19 -2.18 -1.14 8.78
C ALA A 19 -2.63 -0.12 9.83
N THR A 20 -2.13 1.12 9.75
CA THR A 20 -2.51 2.17 10.67
C THR A 20 -4.01 2.49 10.57
N MET A 21 -4.55 2.52 9.35
CA MET A 21 -5.99 2.76 9.17
C MET A 21 -6.82 1.64 9.79
N LYS A 22 -6.37 0.39 9.65
CA LYS A 22 -7.06 -0.74 10.26
C LYS A 22 -7.06 -0.63 11.78
N THR A 23 -5.92 -0.26 12.35
CA THR A 23 -5.81 -0.06 13.80
C THR A 23 -6.76 1.04 14.26
N PHE A 24 -6.78 2.17 13.54
CA PHE A 24 -7.69 3.26 13.89
C PHE A 24 -9.14 2.83 13.84
N SER A 25 -9.52 2.00 12.84
CA SER A 25 -10.90 1.55 12.74
C SER A 25 -11.30 0.68 13.93
N LEU A 26 -10.36 -0.08 14.48
CA LEU A 26 -10.64 -0.94 15.63
C LEU A 26 -10.72 -0.14 16.93
N GLU A 27 -9.95 0.94 17.06
CA GLU A 27 -9.89 1.74 18.27
C GLU A 27 -10.95 2.84 18.34
N THR A 28 -11.48 3.25 17.19
CA THR A 28 -12.42 4.36 17.13
C THR A 28 -13.81 3.91 17.58
N GLN A 29 -14.43 4.72 18.46
CA GLN A 29 -15.77 4.43 18.96
C GLN A 29 -16.86 5.12 18.15
N ASP A 30 -16.51 6.14 17.36
CA ASP A 30 -17.45 6.83 16.50
C ASP A 30 -17.68 5.99 15.24
N GLU A 31 -18.93 5.58 15.01
CA GLU A 31 -19.27 4.69 13.91
C GLU A 31 -18.95 5.28 12.55
N LYS A 32 -19.16 6.60 12.37
CA LYS A 32 -18.86 7.24 11.09
C LYS A 32 -17.38 7.24 10.80
N ALA A 33 -16.59 7.59 11.81
CA ALA A 33 -15.13 7.60 11.67
C ALA A 33 -14.62 6.18 11.42
N LYS A 34 -15.18 5.20 12.12
CA LYS A 34 -14.81 3.80 11.96
C LYS A 34 -15.01 3.37 10.51
N LYS A 35 -16.16 3.68 9.93
CA LYS A 35 -16.43 3.33 8.53
C LYS A 35 -15.47 4.03 7.58
N SER A 36 -15.17 5.30 7.85
CA SER A 36 -14.22 6.03 7.03
C SER A 36 -12.85 5.36 7.04
N PHE A 37 -12.36 4.97 8.22
CA PHE A 37 -11.07 4.32 8.33
C PHE A 37 -11.06 2.95 7.64
N GLU A 38 -12.16 2.19 7.75
CA GLU A 38 -12.27 0.92 7.06
C GLU A 38 -12.22 1.10 5.55
N GLN A 39 -12.92 2.10 5.02
CA GLN A 39 -12.93 2.38 3.59
C GLN A 39 -11.55 2.82 3.11
N LEU A 40 -10.87 3.66 3.89
CA LEU A 40 -9.52 4.09 3.54
C LEU A 40 -8.55 2.93 3.55
N ALA A 41 -8.68 2.02 4.52
CA ALA A 41 -7.84 0.82 4.54
C ALA A 41 -8.03 -0.01 3.28
N GLN A 42 -9.28 -0.16 2.82
CA GLN A 42 -9.55 -0.89 1.57
C GLN A 42 -8.96 -0.17 0.37
N THR A 43 -9.03 1.15 0.34
CA THR A 43 -8.43 1.93 -0.74
C THR A 43 -6.93 1.71 -0.79
N PHE A 44 -6.27 1.74 0.36
CA PHE A 44 -4.83 1.47 0.42
C PHE A 44 -4.51 0.04 -0.01
N ASP A 45 -5.32 -0.95 0.38
CA ASP A 45 -5.11 -2.33 -0.03
C ASP A 45 -5.22 -2.48 -1.55
N SER A 46 -6.20 -1.80 -2.17
CA SER A 46 -6.34 -1.80 -3.62
C SER A 46 -5.13 -1.14 -4.30
N ALA A 47 -4.66 -0.04 -3.73
CA ALA A 47 -3.47 0.63 -4.24
C ALA A 47 -2.24 -0.29 -4.14
N LEU A 48 -2.14 -1.07 -3.06
CA LEU A 48 -1.06 -2.03 -2.89
C LEU A 48 -1.06 -3.09 -3.98
N ASP A 49 -2.23 -3.63 -4.30
CA ASP A 49 -2.34 -4.63 -5.36
C ASP A 49 -1.87 -4.07 -6.68
N GLU A 50 -2.25 -2.84 -6.98
CA GLU A 50 -1.83 -2.19 -8.21
C GLU A 50 -0.33 -1.94 -8.23
N LEU A 51 0.23 -1.47 -7.11
CA LEU A 51 1.66 -1.23 -6.99
C LEU A 51 2.47 -2.53 -7.16
N LYS A 52 2.01 -3.61 -6.55
CA LYS A 52 2.68 -4.91 -6.66
C LYS A 52 2.63 -5.43 -8.09
N GLY A 53 1.52 -5.18 -8.80
CA GLY A 53 1.42 -5.52 -10.20
C GLY A 53 2.44 -4.74 -11.03
N ARG A 54 2.62 -3.47 -10.75
CA ARG A 54 3.61 -2.65 -11.43
C ARG A 54 5.03 -3.12 -11.13
N GLU A 55 5.29 -3.49 -9.89
CA GLU A 55 6.59 -4.01 -9.50
C GLU A 55 6.94 -5.26 -10.30
N GLN A 56 5.98 -6.19 -10.43
CA GLN A 56 6.18 -7.40 -11.20
C GLN A 56 6.43 -7.09 -12.67
N TYR A 57 5.67 -6.16 -13.23
CA TYR A 57 5.83 -5.78 -14.62
C TYR A 57 7.23 -5.21 -14.86
N ILE A 58 7.68 -4.30 -14.01
CA ILE A 58 9.01 -3.72 -14.12
C ILE A 58 10.08 -4.80 -14.03
N GLY A 59 9.91 -5.73 -13.09
CA GLY A 59 10.86 -6.82 -12.92
C GLY A 59 10.97 -7.72 -14.13
N GLN A 60 9.88 -7.91 -14.86
CA GLN A 60 9.87 -8.75 -16.05
C GLN A 60 10.42 -8.02 -17.27
N GLN A 61 10.06 -6.75 -17.44
CA GLN A 61 10.42 -5.97 -18.61
C GLN A 61 11.80 -5.32 -18.50
N GLU A 62 12.16 -4.95 -17.28
CA GLU A 62 13.38 -4.17 -17.02
C GLU A 62 14.12 -4.80 -15.84
N PRO A 63 14.75 -5.98 -16.04
CA PRO A 63 15.39 -6.69 -14.92
C PRO A 63 16.40 -5.87 -14.15
N GLN A 64 17.06 -4.91 -14.81
CA GLN A 64 18.05 -4.07 -14.15
C GLN A 64 17.42 -3.19 -13.06
N TYR A 65 16.12 -2.99 -13.07
CA TYR A 65 15.45 -2.21 -12.05
C TYR A 65 15.24 -2.97 -10.76
N LYS A 66 15.48 -4.26 -10.77
CA LYS A 66 15.30 -5.10 -9.57
C LYS A 66 16.44 -4.97 -8.58
N GLN A 67 17.51 -4.38 -8.96
CA GLN A 67 18.71 -4.31 -8.11
C GLN A 67 18.62 -3.26 -7.02
#